data_5a80d82dc8f5e70abba97c68eb591c12
#
_entry.id   5a80d82dc8f5e70abba97c68eb591c12
#
_cell.length_a   1.000
_cell.length_b   1.000
_cell.length_c   1.000
_cell.angle_alpha   90.00
_cell.angle_beta   90.00
_cell.angle_gamma   90.00
#
_symmetry.space_group_name_H-M   'P 1'
#
loop_
_entity.id
_entity.type
_entity.pdbx_description
1 polymer ?
#
loop_
_entity_poly.entity_id
_entity_poly.type
_entity_poly.pdbx_seq_one_letter_code
_entity_poly.pdbx_strand_id
1 'polypeptide(L)'
;MTFTRTRFSSFEAYLTADVSDLPEGRCEYWDGELIPVMSESLLNEAIANYLAFVLWQIGIDSDLISPGKVNIVVSGRPRTRFPDLTLLDDAHLVLMKSSTCLGATMPPPRLVVEVVSPGAESKDNYKRDYQDKRDQYAAIGIPEYWIVDPDRAWVMVGLLVAGRYEFTTFRGNQAIGSQVLPTLDLTVARVLARGKQN
;
A
#
# COMPACT_ATOMS: atom_id res chain seq x y z
N MET A 1 -18.80 -11.28 17.24
CA MET A 1 -18.94 -9.81 17.33
C MET A 1 -19.70 -9.35 16.11
N THR A 2 -20.84 -8.67 16.31
CA THR A 2 -21.65 -8.12 15.23
C THR A 2 -20.99 -6.79 14.82
N PHE A 3 -20.33 -6.74 13.67
CA PHE A 3 -19.80 -5.48 13.16
C PHE A 3 -20.99 -4.60 12.77
N THR A 4 -21.18 -3.51 13.46
CA THR A 4 -22.13 -2.47 13.06
C THR A 4 -21.54 -1.83 11.79
N ARG A 5 -22.20 -2.03 10.64
CA ARG A 5 -21.77 -1.40 9.39
C ARG A 5 -21.99 0.10 9.51
N THR A 6 -20.91 0.86 9.57
CA THR A 6 -20.97 2.32 9.56
C THR A 6 -21.26 2.78 8.13
N ARG A 7 -22.34 3.57 7.98
CA ARG A 7 -22.80 4.10 6.69
C ARG A 7 -22.67 5.62 6.64
N PHE A 8 -22.27 6.11 5.48
CA PHE A 8 -22.20 7.53 5.18
C PHE A 8 -23.14 7.87 4.01
N SER A 9 -23.74 9.05 4.05
CA SER A 9 -24.64 9.55 3.01
C SER A 9 -23.91 9.84 1.69
N SER A 10 -22.63 10.16 1.74
CA SER A 10 -21.77 10.39 0.58
C SER A 10 -20.30 10.11 0.93
N PHE A 11 -19.45 10.08 -0.11
CA PHE A 11 -18.01 9.96 0.09
C PHE A 11 -17.41 11.21 0.75
N GLU A 12 -17.95 12.39 0.44
CA GLU A 12 -17.57 13.65 1.07
C GLU A 12 -17.89 13.65 2.57
N ALA A 13 -19.05 13.10 2.95
CA ALA A 13 -19.42 12.95 4.35
C ALA A 13 -18.46 12.02 5.10
N TYR A 14 -17.96 10.97 4.45
CA TYR A 14 -16.92 10.12 5.01
C TYR A 14 -15.58 10.86 5.17
N LEU A 15 -15.14 11.60 4.15
CA LEU A 15 -13.85 12.31 4.18
C LEU A 15 -13.81 13.45 5.22
N THR A 16 -14.97 13.98 5.59
CA THR A 16 -15.12 15.07 6.57
C THR A 16 -15.61 14.61 7.93
N ALA A 17 -15.80 13.30 8.13
CA ALA A 17 -16.22 12.74 9.40
C ALA A 17 -15.14 12.91 10.48
N ASP A 18 -15.56 13.14 11.71
CA ASP A 18 -14.66 13.12 12.86
C ASP A 18 -14.10 11.71 13.07
N VAL A 19 -12.85 11.64 13.51
CA VAL A 19 -12.18 10.35 13.79
C VAL A 19 -12.98 9.50 14.80
N SER A 20 -13.67 10.16 15.74
CA SER A 20 -14.55 9.49 16.72
C SER A 20 -15.76 8.79 16.10
N ASP A 21 -16.17 9.19 14.90
CA ASP A 21 -17.30 8.60 14.18
C ASP A 21 -16.87 7.42 13.27
N LEU A 22 -15.57 7.21 13.14
CA LEU A 22 -15.01 6.13 12.35
C LEU A 22 -14.83 4.87 13.21
N PRO A 23 -15.05 3.67 12.65
CA PRO A 23 -14.77 2.43 13.35
C PRO A 23 -13.26 2.30 13.63
N GLU A 24 -12.92 1.64 14.73
CA GLU A 24 -11.53 1.30 15.02
C GLU A 24 -10.95 0.38 13.93
N GLY A 25 -9.70 0.63 13.57
CA GLY A 25 -8.97 -0.15 12.58
C GLY A 25 -9.06 0.40 11.15
N ARG A 26 -8.56 -0.38 10.20
CA ARG A 26 -8.54 0.00 8.78
C ARG A 26 -9.83 -0.43 8.10
N CYS A 27 -10.50 0.51 7.44
CA CYS A 27 -11.72 0.25 6.69
C CYS A 27 -11.65 0.88 5.30
N GLU A 28 -11.95 0.10 4.27
CA GLU A 28 -12.13 0.60 2.91
C GLU A 28 -13.56 1.11 2.70
N TYR A 29 -13.70 2.23 1.98
CA TYR A 29 -15.01 2.79 1.65
C TYR A 29 -15.59 2.15 0.37
N TRP A 30 -16.75 1.51 0.53
CA TRP A 30 -17.50 0.84 -0.53
C TRP A 30 -18.93 1.38 -0.59
N ASP A 31 -19.24 2.22 -1.57
CA ASP A 31 -20.63 2.67 -1.86
C ASP A 31 -21.43 3.12 -0.63
N GLY A 32 -20.83 3.93 0.22
CA GLY A 32 -21.47 4.42 1.44
C GLY A 32 -21.21 3.58 2.69
N GLU A 33 -20.60 2.40 2.57
CA GLU A 33 -20.29 1.52 3.71
C GLU A 33 -18.77 1.45 3.96
N LEU A 34 -18.40 1.37 5.24
CA LEU A 34 -17.03 1.04 5.62
C LEU A 34 -16.90 -0.47 5.82
N ILE A 35 -16.05 -1.08 5.01
CA ILE A 35 -15.73 -2.50 5.08
C ILE A 35 -14.38 -2.67 5.78
N PRO A 36 -14.34 -3.38 6.93
CA PRO A 36 -13.07 -3.64 7.60
C PRO A 36 -12.07 -4.36 6.69
N VAL A 37 -10.86 -3.83 6.63
CA VAL A 37 -9.75 -4.54 5.99
C VAL A 37 -9.35 -5.67 6.93
N MET A 38 -9.36 -6.91 6.43
CA MET A 38 -8.94 -8.07 7.22
C MET A 38 -7.54 -7.86 7.77
N SER A 39 -7.31 -8.30 9.00
CA SER A 39 -5.96 -8.27 9.58
C SER A 39 -4.98 -9.00 8.66
N GLU A 40 -3.89 -8.32 8.36
CA GLU A 40 -2.80 -8.91 7.57
C GLU A 40 -2.16 -10.07 8.32
N SER A 41 -1.51 -10.93 7.57
CA SER A 41 -0.71 -11.99 8.18
C SER A 41 0.51 -11.35 8.88
N LEU A 42 0.97 -11.96 9.98
CA LEU A 42 2.22 -11.53 10.64
C LEU A 42 3.40 -11.48 9.66
N LEU A 43 3.39 -12.34 8.63
CA LEU A 43 4.39 -12.32 7.57
C LEU A 43 4.35 -11.03 6.76
N ASN A 44 3.16 -10.58 6.34
CA ASN A 44 3.00 -9.36 5.57
C ASN A 44 3.45 -8.14 6.37
N GLU A 45 3.03 -8.05 7.63
CA GLU A 45 3.47 -6.99 8.54
C GLU A 45 4.99 -7.01 8.75
N ALA A 46 5.59 -8.19 8.94
CA ALA A 46 7.04 -8.32 9.13
C ALA A 46 7.82 -7.85 7.89
N ILE A 47 7.32 -8.15 6.68
CA ILE A 47 7.92 -7.70 5.42
C ILE A 47 7.78 -6.18 5.28
N ALA A 48 6.58 -5.62 5.49
CA ALA A 48 6.34 -4.19 5.40
C ALA A 48 7.21 -3.39 6.38
N ASN A 49 7.27 -3.83 7.65
CA ASN A 49 8.11 -3.22 8.68
C ASN A 49 9.61 -3.33 8.35
N TYR A 50 10.04 -4.46 7.79
CA TYR A 50 11.42 -4.62 7.36
C TYR A 50 11.78 -3.67 6.22
N LEU A 51 10.90 -3.52 5.23
CA LEU A 51 11.08 -2.54 4.15
C LEU A 51 11.15 -1.12 4.70
N ALA A 52 10.26 -0.74 5.62
CA ALA A 52 10.31 0.55 6.30
C ALA A 52 11.66 0.79 7.01
N PHE A 53 12.17 -0.21 7.71
CA PHE A 53 13.50 -0.14 8.36
C PHE A 53 14.62 0.03 7.34
N VAL A 54 14.59 -0.68 6.20
CA VAL A 54 15.59 -0.54 5.14
C VAL A 54 15.56 0.86 4.52
N LEU A 55 14.36 1.41 4.28
CA LEU A 55 14.21 2.79 3.77
C LEU A 55 14.81 3.81 4.73
N TRP A 56 14.56 3.65 6.02
CA TRP A 56 15.17 4.50 7.04
C TRP A 56 16.71 4.37 7.06
N GLN A 57 17.25 3.15 6.93
CA GLN A 57 18.70 2.92 6.90
C GLN A 57 19.42 3.57 5.71
N ILE A 58 18.76 3.71 4.56
CA ILE A 58 19.31 4.41 3.39
C ILE A 58 19.12 5.93 3.43
N GLY A 59 18.65 6.46 4.57
CA GLY A 59 18.57 7.89 4.83
C GLY A 59 17.23 8.55 4.46
N ILE A 60 16.16 7.78 4.25
CA ILE A 60 14.81 8.34 4.11
C ILE A 60 14.30 8.75 5.51
N ASP A 61 13.72 9.95 5.60
CA ASP A 61 13.12 10.42 6.82
C ASP A 61 11.98 9.50 7.28
N SER A 62 11.98 9.14 8.56
CA SER A 62 10.97 8.25 9.17
C SER A 62 9.54 8.78 9.01
N ASP A 63 9.36 10.10 9.00
CA ASP A 63 8.03 10.72 8.86
C ASP A 63 7.44 10.54 7.46
N LEU A 64 8.28 10.25 6.46
CA LEU A 64 7.86 9.93 5.09
C LEU A 64 7.52 8.44 4.90
N ILE A 65 7.88 7.57 5.84
CA ILE A 65 7.72 6.13 5.73
C ILE A 65 6.50 5.69 6.54
N SER A 66 5.46 5.22 5.87
CA SER A 66 4.21 4.84 6.53
C SER A 66 3.81 3.38 6.26
N PRO A 67 4.16 2.44 7.15
CA PRO A 67 3.68 1.07 7.03
C PRO A 67 2.21 0.98 7.47
N GLY A 68 1.33 0.58 6.57
CA GLY A 68 -0.07 0.21 6.81
C GLY A 68 -1.00 1.29 7.39
N LYS A 69 -0.59 2.55 7.46
CA LYS A 69 -1.37 3.61 8.13
C LYS A 69 -2.02 4.62 7.18
N VAL A 70 -1.45 4.83 6.01
CA VAL A 70 -1.97 5.80 5.06
C VAL A 70 -3.17 5.22 4.32
N ASN A 71 -4.28 5.96 4.35
CA ASN A 71 -5.46 5.69 3.56
C ASN A 71 -5.38 6.52 2.27
N ILE A 72 -5.33 5.89 1.12
CA ILE A 72 -5.24 6.57 -0.18
C ILE A 72 -6.60 6.59 -0.86
N VAL A 73 -7.08 7.78 -1.22
CA VAL A 73 -8.27 7.94 -2.04
C VAL A 73 -7.96 7.51 -3.48
N VAL A 74 -8.75 6.57 -3.99
CA VAL A 74 -8.62 6.02 -5.34
C VAL A 74 -9.92 6.13 -6.12
N SER A 75 -9.86 5.97 -7.45
CA SER A 75 -11.04 5.86 -8.29
C SER A 75 -11.63 4.45 -8.26
N GLY A 76 -12.90 4.31 -8.59
CA GLY A 76 -13.58 3.01 -8.67
C GLY A 76 -14.05 2.47 -7.32
N ARG A 77 -13.98 1.15 -7.14
CA ARG A 77 -14.45 0.44 -5.94
C ARG A 77 -13.39 -0.53 -5.42
N PRO A 78 -13.05 -0.47 -4.13
CA PRO A 78 -13.39 0.59 -3.16
C PRO A 78 -12.80 1.94 -3.56
N ARG A 79 -13.25 3.00 -2.89
CA ARG A 79 -12.74 4.37 -3.10
C ARG A 79 -11.56 4.73 -2.23
N THR A 80 -11.15 3.83 -1.36
CA THR A 80 -9.97 4.01 -0.50
C THR A 80 -9.17 2.72 -0.42
N ARG A 81 -7.84 2.85 -0.28
CA ARG A 81 -6.91 1.73 -0.09
C ARG A 81 -5.93 2.01 1.04
N PHE A 82 -5.58 0.96 1.76
CA PHE A 82 -4.51 0.96 2.76
C PHE A 82 -3.35 0.09 2.29
N PRO A 83 -2.33 0.67 1.65
CA PRO A 83 -1.15 -0.10 1.26
C PRO A 83 -0.37 -0.61 2.47
N ASP A 84 0.35 -1.71 2.31
CA ASP A 84 1.20 -2.26 3.36
C ASP A 84 2.38 -1.35 3.70
N LEU A 85 2.88 -0.60 2.71
CA LEU A 85 3.87 0.48 2.91
C LEU A 85 3.63 1.59 1.90
N THR A 86 3.66 2.84 2.38
CA THR A 86 3.60 4.05 1.56
C THR A 86 4.83 4.90 1.83
N LEU A 87 5.53 5.30 0.79
CA LEU A 87 6.58 6.32 0.86
C LEU A 87 6.00 7.65 0.40
N LEU A 88 5.86 8.56 1.33
CA LEU A 88 5.34 9.91 1.12
C LEU A 88 6.40 10.83 0.51
N ASP A 89 6.00 12.04 0.18
CA ASP A 89 6.84 13.17 -0.18
C ASP A 89 6.69 14.27 0.91
N ASP A 90 7.66 15.18 1.02
CA ASP A 90 7.64 16.27 2.01
C ASP A 90 6.35 17.11 1.96
N ALA A 91 5.77 17.28 0.77
CA ALA A 91 4.50 17.98 0.61
C ALA A 91 3.37 17.35 1.42
N HIS A 92 3.38 16.03 1.58
CA HIS A 92 2.34 15.31 2.32
C HIS A 92 2.38 15.62 3.81
N LEU A 93 3.56 15.84 4.41
CA LEU A 93 3.69 16.19 5.83
C LEU A 93 2.96 17.51 6.14
N VAL A 94 2.91 18.40 5.17
CA VAL A 94 2.18 19.68 5.29
C VAL A 94 0.69 19.51 5.02
N LEU A 95 0.32 18.72 4.00
CA LEU A 95 -1.06 18.58 3.54
C LEU A 95 -1.89 17.64 4.45
N MET A 96 -1.26 16.65 5.08
CA MET A 96 -1.92 15.61 5.89
C MET A 96 -1.90 15.92 7.40
N LYS A 97 -1.68 17.15 7.83
CA LYS A 97 -1.42 17.59 9.23
C LYS A 97 -2.25 16.91 10.33
N SER A 98 -3.51 16.61 10.06
CA SER A 98 -4.45 16.04 11.05
C SER A 98 -5.10 14.73 10.59
N SER A 99 -4.70 14.21 9.44
CA SER A 99 -5.32 13.02 8.84
C SER A 99 -4.26 12.10 8.24
N THR A 100 -4.47 10.81 8.34
CA THR A 100 -3.68 9.80 7.60
C THR A 100 -4.27 9.52 6.21
N CYS A 101 -5.24 10.32 5.74
CA CYS A 101 -5.88 10.17 4.45
C CYS A 101 -5.20 11.04 3.39
N LEU A 102 -4.69 10.40 2.35
CA LEU A 102 -4.15 11.05 1.15
C LEU A 102 -5.32 11.27 0.19
N GLY A 103 -5.78 12.54 0.15
CA GLY A 103 -6.95 12.95 -0.63
C GLY A 103 -6.68 13.00 -2.14
N ALA A 104 -7.75 12.94 -2.93
CA ALA A 104 -7.68 12.90 -4.40
C ALA A 104 -7.04 14.14 -5.06
N THR A 105 -6.97 15.27 -4.35
CA THR A 105 -6.35 16.52 -4.83
C THR A 105 -4.90 16.70 -4.39
N MET A 106 -4.40 15.79 -3.56
CA MET A 106 -3.00 15.79 -3.13
C MET A 106 -2.12 15.15 -4.22
N PRO A 107 -0.82 15.49 -4.30
CA PRO A 107 0.09 14.77 -5.17
C PRO A 107 0.12 13.28 -4.80
N PRO A 108 0.43 12.37 -5.75
CA PRO A 108 0.57 10.96 -5.43
C PRO A 108 1.79 10.71 -4.52
N PRO A 109 1.79 9.65 -3.69
CA PRO A 109 2.96 9.25 -2.95
C PRO A 109 4.06 8.77 -3.90
N ARG A 110 5.32 8.79 -3.44
CA ARG A 110 6.48 8.40 -4.26
C ARG A 110 6.50 6.92 -4.61
N LEU A 111 6.07 6.07 -3.68
CA LEU A 111 6.07 4.62 -3.81
C LEU A 111 4.95 4.03 -2.95
N VAL A 112 4.34 2.98 -3.47
CA VAL A 112 3.43 2.11 -2.73
C VAL A 112 3.91 0.67 -2.83
N VAL A 113 3.87 -0.06 -1.72
CA VAL A 113 4.17 -1.50 -1.65
C VAL A 113 2.97 -2.26 -1.13
N GLU A 114 2.65 -3.35 -1.79
CA GLU A 114 1.66 -4.34 -1.37
C GLU A 114 2.34 -5.69 -1.18
N VAL A 115 2.08 -6.34 -0.06
CA VAL A 115 2.52 -7.71 0.22
C VAL A 115 1.34 -8.64 0.02
N VAL A 116 1.45 -9.51 -0.97
CA VAL A 116 0.34 -10.39 -1.37
C VAL A 116 0.02 -11.38 -0.27
N SER A 117 -1.25 -11.43 0.13
CA SER A 117 -1.73 -12.45 1.05
C SER A 117 -1.70 -13.83 0.39
N PRO A 118 -1.36 -14.90 1.14
CA PRO A 118 -1.29 -16.26 0.61
C PRO A 118 -2.57 -16.69 -0.11
N GLY A 119 -2.43 -17.37 -1.24
CA GLY A 119 -3.57 -17.93 -1.96
C GLY A 119 -3.33 -18.22 -3.44
N ALA A 120 -4.26 -19.00 -4.02
CA ALA A 120 -4.24 -19.33 -5.43
C ALA A 120 -4.63 -18.13 -6.31
N GLU A 121 -4.15 -18.11 -7.56
CA GLU A 121 -4.46 -17.04 -8.55
C GLU A 121 -5.96 -16.93 -8.88
N SER A 122 -6.73 -17.99 -8.66
CA SER A 122 -8.18 -18.02 -8.84
C SER A 122 -8.96 -17.31 -7.72
N LYS A 123 -8.28 -16.84 -6.65
CA LYS A 123 -8.93 -16.17 -5.53
C LYS A 123 -9.00 -14.65 -5.74
N ASP A 124 -9.99 -14.03 -5.11
CA ASP A 124 -10.23 -12.59 -5.18
C ASP A 124 -9.03 -11.76 -4.72
N ASN A 125 -8.22 -12.27 -3.79
CA ASN A 125 -7.00 -11.62 -3.32
C ASN A 125 -5.99 -11.38 -4.45
N TYR A 126 -5.78 -12.39 -5.32
CA TYR A 126 -4.86 -12.24 -6.45
C TYR A 126 -5.33 -11.15 -7.42
N LYS A 127 -6.61 -11.21 -7.83
CA LYS A 127 -7.20 -10.19 -8.71
C LYS A 127 -7.06 -8.80 -8.09
N ARG A 128 -7.38 -8.67 -6.80
CA ARG A 128 -7.28 -7.40 -6.07
C ARG A 128 -5.86 -6.84 -6.12
N ASP A 129 -4.85 -7.64 -5.73
CA ASP A 129 -3.49 -7.16 -5.54
C ASP A 129 -2.73 -7.00 -6.87
N TYR A 130 -3.00 -7.82 -7.87
CA TYR A 130 -2.31 -7.79 -9.17
C TYR A 130 -3.04 -6.99 -10.26
N GLN A 131 -4.33 -6.70 -10.10
CA GLN A 131 -5.13 -6.01 -11.12
C GLN A 131 -5.81 -4.76 -10.57
N ASP A 132 -6.72 -4.90 -9.60
CA ASP A 132 -7.56 -3.77 -9.17
C ASP A 132 -6.73 -2.64 -8.54
N LYS A 133 -5.82 -2.97 -7.60
CA LYS A 133 -4.92 -1.97 -6.98
C LYS A 133 -3.97 -1.35 -8.00
N ARG A 134 -3.40 -2.17 -8.90
CA ARG A 134 -2.54 -1.71 -10.00
C ARG A 134 -3.23 -0.61 -10.82
N ASP A 135 -4.44 -0.88 -11.28
CA ASP A 135 -5.17 0.04 -12.13
C ASP A 135 -5.59 1.32 -11.38
N GLN A 136 -5.97 1.17 -10.10
CA GLN A 136 -6.31 2.30 -9.24
C GLN A 136 -5.09 3.19 -8.92
N TYR A 137 -3.93 2.60 -8.61
CA TYR A 137 -2.70 3.35 -8.33
C TYR A 137 -2.12 4.01 -9.58
N ALA A 138 -2.22 3.37 -10.74
CA ALA A 138 -1.86 3.99 -12.02
C ALA A 138 -2.75 5.21 -12.33
N ALA A 139 -4.05 5.11 -12.09
CA ALA A 139 -5.01 6.19 -12.36
C ALA A 139 -4.77 7.46 -11.51
N ILE A 140 -4.22 7.33 -10.30
CA ILE A 140 -3.86 8.47 -9.45
C ILE A 140 -2.40 8.92 -9.64
N GLY A 141 -1.63 8.24 -10.50
CA GLY A 141 -0.30 8.68 -10.90
C GLY A 141 0.84 8.30 -9.95
N ILE A 142 0.71 7.25 -9.15
CA ILE A 142 1.82 6.78 -8.29
C ILE A 142 2.97 6.32 -9.19
N PRO A 143 4.18 6.93 -9.08
CA PRO A 143 5.25 6.68 -10.04
C PRO A 143 5.83 5.27 -9.96
N GLU A 144 5.87 4.67 -8.77
CA GLU A 144 6.40 3.32 -8.57
C GLU A 144 5.50 2.50 -7.66
N TYR A 145 5.21 1.26 -8.06
CA TYR A 145 4.37 0.31 -7.33
C TYR A 145 5.06 -1.04 -7.21
N TRP A 146 5.19 -1.56 -5.98
CA TRP A 146 5.78 -2.86 -5.71
C TRP A 146 4.74 -3.88 -5.30
N ILE A 147 4.86 -5.08 -5.86
CA ILE A 147 4.11 -6.27 -5.44
C ILE A 147 5.12 -7.27 -4.88
N VAL A 148 5.08 -7.49 -3.57
CA VAL A 148 5.90 -8.50 -2.89
C VAL A 148 5.05 -9.75 -2.71
N ASP A 149 5.45 -10.86 -3.33
CA ASP A 149 4.71 -12.11 -3.23
C ASP A 149 5.58 -13.21 -2.58
N PRO A 150 5.36 -13.50 -1.29
CA PRO A 150 6.13 -14.50 -0.57
C PRO A 150 5.90 -15.92 -1.07
N ASP A 151 4.67 -16.27 -1.50
CA ASP A 151 4.32 -17.61 -1.98
C ASP A 151 5.00 -17.92 -3.32
N ARG A 152 5.09 -16.91 -4.20
CA ARG A 152 5.73 -17.03 -5.51
C ARG A 152 7.21 -16.69 -5.51
N ALA A 153 7.71 -16.27 -4.37
CA ALA A 153 9.12 -15.92 -4.12
C ALA A 153 9.67 -14.86 -5.09
N TRP A 154 8.92 -13.78 -5.28
CA TRP A 154 9.35 -12.64 -6.11
C TRP A 154 8.98 -11.28 -5.52
N VAL A 155 9.63 -10.25 -6.07
CA VAL A 155 9.23 -8.85 -5.98
C VAL A 155 9.06 -8.33 -7.40
N MET A 156 7.91 -7.75 -7.70
CA MET A 156 7.65 -7.06 -8.95
C MET A 156 7.69 -5.55 -8.68
N VAL A 157 8.46 -4.83 -9.49
CA VAL A 157 8.52 -3.36 -9.45
C VAL A 157 7.89 -2.83 -10.72
N GLY A 158 6.80 -2.11 -10.57
CA GLY A 158 6.07 -1.44 -11.64
C GLY A 158 6.45 0.03 -11.69
N LEU A 159 6.92 0.48 -12.83
CA LEU A 159 7.15 1.90 -13.13
C LEU A 159 5.99 2.44 -13.95
N LEU A 160 5.47 3.59 -13.57
CA LEU A 160 4.36 4.21 -14.30
C LEU A 160 4.85 4.86 -15.59
N VAL A 161 4.47 4.28 -16.73
CA VAL A 161 4.81 4.76 -18.07
C VAL A 161 3.53 4.97 -18.86
N ALA A 162 3.31 6.18 -19.36
CA ALA A 162 2.11 6.53 -20.15
C ALA A 162 0.77 6.07 -19.51
N GLY A 163 0.66 6.19 -18.16
CA GLY A 163 -0.55 5.86 -17.41
C GLY A 163 -0.75 4.37 -17.13
N ARG A 164 0.27 3.54 -17.34
CA ARG A 164 0.26 2.09 -17.04
C ARG A 164 1.57 1.68 -16.39
N TYR A 165 1.50 0.64 -15.52
CA TYR A 165 2.72 0.08 -14.96
C TYR A 165 3.39 -0.91 -15.91
N GLU A 166 4.69 -0.68 -16.16
CA GLU A 166 5.61 -1.65 -16.75
C GLU A 166 6.35 -2.35 -15.64
N PHE A 167 6.16 -3.68 -15.52
CA PHE A 167 6.69 -4.46 -14.42
C PHE A 167 8.00 -5.16 -14.77
N THR A 168 8.98 -5.06 -13.85
CA THR A 168 10.17 -5.92 -13.81
C THR A 168 10.05 -6.84 -12.61
N THR A 169 10.31 -8.15 -12.82
CA THR A 169 10.25 -9.16 -11.77
C THR A 169 11.63 -9.55 -11.30
N PHE A 170 11.85 -9.51 -10.00
CA PHE A 170 13.09 -9.88 -9.32
C PHE A 170 12.89 -11.14 -8.47
N ARG A 171 13.93 -12.01 -8.37
CA ARG A 171 13.88 -13.29 -7.63
C ARG A 171 15.20 -13.59 -6.93
N GLY A 172 15.12 -14.38 -5.86
CA GLY A 172 16.31 -14.88 -5.16
C GLY A 172 17.27 -13.77 -4.74
N ASN A 173 18.54 -13.87 -5.15
CA ASN A 173 19.59 -12.90 -4.82
C ASN A 173 19.69 -11.72 -5.79
N GLN A 174 18.74 -11.56 -6.71
CA GLN A 174 18.69 -10.37 -7.56
C GLN A 174 18.45 -9.13 -6.70
N ALA A 175 19.24 -8.08 -6.94
CA ALA A 175 19.00 -6.76 -6.37
C ALA A 175 17.73 -6.16 -6.97
N ILE A 176 16.88 -5.59 -6.12
CA ILE A 176 15.63 -4.95 -6.53
C ILE A 176 15.98 -3.58 -7.13
N GLY A 177 15.71 -3.40 -8.42
CA GLY A 177 15.88 -2.13 -9.10
C GLY A 177 14.70 -1.20 -8.82
N SER A 178 14.98 0.02 -8.35
CA SER A 178 13.99 1.06 -8.10
C SER A 178 14.45 2.39 -8.69
N GLN A 179 13.57 3.14 -9.31
CA GLN A 179 13.85 4.50 -9.76
C GLN A 179 13.66 5.53 -8.64
N VAL A 180 12.71 5.28 -7.77
CA VAL A 180 12.44 6.15 -6.60
C VAL A 180 13.54 6.02 -5.54
N LEU A 181 14.19 4.85 -5.47
CA LEU A 181 15.22 4.50 -4.48
C LEU A 181 16.52 4.03 -5.19
N PRO A 182 17.22 4.92 -5.91
CA PRO A 182 18.38 4.51 -6.75
C PRO A 182 19.56 3.98 -5.95
N THR A 183 19.65 4.28 -4.66
CA THR A 183 20.72 3.82 -3.76
C THR A 183 20.36 2.53 -3.00
N LEU A 184 19.19 1.94 -3.29
CA LEU A 184 18.74 0.74 -2.60
C LEU A 184 19.61 -0.47 -2.93
N ASP A 185 20.27 -1.04 -1.92
CA ASP A 185 20.96 -2.33 -1.99
C ASP A 185 20.18 -3.39 -1.22
N LEU A 186 19.17 -3.93 -1.87
CA LEU A 186 18.25 -4.92 -1.27
C LEU A 186 17.96 -6.05 -2.26
N THR A 187 18.13 -7.30 -1.82
CA THR A 187 17.76 -8.47 -2.61
C THR A 187 16.41 -9.04 -2.23
N VAL A 188 15.73 -9.72 -3.15
CA VAL A 188 14.47 -10.41 -2.89
C VAL A 188 14.61 -11.43 -1.76
N ALA A 189 15.71 -12.17 -1.73
CA ALA A 189 15.97 -13.15 -0.66
C ALA A 189 15.99 -12.49 0.73
N ARG A 190 16.56 -11.28 0.86
CA ARG A 190 16.58 -10.54 2.13
C ARG A 190 15.19 -10.07 2.54
N VAL A 191 14.36 -9.64 1.59
CA VAL A 191 12.96 -9.26 1.86
C VAL A 191 12.16 -10.45 2.35
N LEU A 192 12.21 -11.57 1.61
CA LEU A 192 11.41 -12.75 1.88
C LEU A 192 11.93 -13.65 3.02
N ALA A 193 13.13 -13.38 3.54
CA ALA A 193 13.64 -14.05 4.74
C ALA A 193 12.91 -13.61 6.02
N ARG A 194 12.16 -12.51 5.95
CA ARG A 194 11.43 -11.96 7.10
C ARG A 194 10.12 -12.73 7.32
N GLY A 195 9.76 -12.94 8.60
CA GLY A 195 8.56 -13.69 8.97
C GLY A 195 8.61 -15.20 8.72
N LYS A 196 9.69 -15.76 8.18
CA LYS A 196 9.91 -17.19 8.22
C LYS A 196 10.30 -17.56 9.66
N GLN A 197 9.40 -18.23 10.36
CA GLN A 197 9.76 -18.90 11.60
C GLN A 197 10.71 -20.04 11.23
N ASN A 198 11.89 -20.07 11.86
CA ASN A 198 12.79 -21.22 11.84
C ASN A 198 12.15 -22.40 12.58
#